data_079c5945e6ce56c24d8cf0b910128e66
#
_entry.id   079c5945e6ce56c24d8cf0b910128e66
#
_cell.length_a   1.000
_cell.length_b   1.000
_cell.length_c   1.000
_cell.angle_alpha   90.00
_cell.angle_beta   90.00
_cell.angle_gamma   90.00
#
_symmetry.space_group_name_H-M   'P 1'
#
loop_
_entity.id
_entity.type
_entity.pdbx_description
1 polymer ?
#
loop_
_entity_poly.entity_id
_entity_poly.type
_entity_poly.pdbx_seq_one_letter_code
_entity_poly.pdbx_strand_id
1 'polypeptide(L)'
;MISMARTQIAPAIESYAGHVAATASSKLNLAPDLMCRYETGLVRKLSGLLDQIEEKADALEEAAEKVRGAEDIIEESCMIRDLVLPAMEALRAPCDQAEAVTAKSYWPFPTYADLLFGVK
;
A
#
# COMPACT_ATOMS: atom_id res chain seq x y z
N MET A 1 -4.86 9.84 5.52
CA MET A 1 -4.17 8.56 5.27
C MET A 1 -5.02 7.53 4.51
N ILE A 2 -6.27 7.29 4.93
CA ILE A 2 -7.16 6.34 4.23
C ILE A 2 -7.36 6.73 2.78
N SER A 3 -7.71 7.97 2.51
CA SER A 3 -7.94 8.49 1.17
C SER A 3 -6.69 8.33 0.30
N MET A 4 -5.52 8.68 0.83
CA MET A 4 -4.24 8.54 0.14
C MET A 4 -3.96 7.08 -0.21
N ALA A 5 -4.19 6.16 0.74
CA ALA A 5 -3.97 4.73 0.50
C ALA A 5 -4.87 4.20 -0.61
N ARG A 6 -6.15 4.56 -0.59
CA ARG A 6 -7.13 4.05 -1.55
C ARG A 6 -7.08 4.74 -2.92
N THR A 7 -6.75 6.03 -2.97
CA THR A 7 -6.84 6.79 -4.21
C THR A 7 -5.51 6.98 -4.93
N GLN A 8 -4.41 6.82 -4.23
CA GLN A 8 -3.07 7.08 -4.81
C GLN A 8 -2.12 5.89 -4.66
N ILE A 9 -1.97 5.38 -3.45
CA ILE A 9 -1.00 4.30 -3.19
C ILE A 9 -1.46 2.99 -3.80
N ALA A 10 -2.68 2.54 -3.50
CA ALA A 10 -3.19 1.27 -4.01
C ALA A 10 -3.28 1.25 -5.55
N PRO A 11 -3.81 2.29 -6.22
CA PRO A 11 -3.81 2.31 -7.69
C PRO A 11 -2.40 2.31 -8.30
N ALA A 12 -1.42 2.96 -7.66
CA ALA A 12 -0.04 2.94 -8.15
C ALA A 12 0.56 1.53 -8.08
N ILE A 13 0.33 0.82 -6.98
CA ILE A 13 0.79 -0.55 -6.80
C ILE A 13 0.11 -1.47 -7.81
N GLU A 14 -1.20 -1.32 -8.00
CA GLU A 14 -1.97 -2.12 -8.95
C GLU A 14 -1.49 -1.89 -10.40
N SER A 15 -1.21 -0.66 -10.78
CA SER A 15 -0.68 -0.33 -12.09
C SER A 15 0.67 -1.01 -12.33
N TYR A 16 1.54 -0.96 -11.34
CA TYR A 16 2.84 -1.62 -11.45
C TYR A 16 2.70 -3.13 -11.52
N ALA A 17 1.86 -3.72 -10.68
CA ALA A 17 1.60 -5.17 -10.71
C ALA A 17 1.03 -5.60 -12.07
N GLY A 18 0.12 -4.82 -12.63
CA GLY A 18 -0.43 -5.05 -13.96
C GLY A 18 0.62 -4.99 -15.05
N HIS A 19 1.53 -4.02 -14.99
CA HIS A 19 2.64 -3.91 -15.93
C HIS A 19 3.57 -5.13 -15.85
N VAL A 20 3.91 -5.55 -14.64
CA VAL A 20 4.77 -6.73 -14.43
C VAL A 20 4.08 -8.00 -14.94
N ALA A 21 2.78 -8.15 -14.68
CA ALA A 21 2.02 -9.29 -15.17
C ALA A 21 1.95 -9.32 -16.69
N ALA A 22 1.76 -8.17 -17.33
CA ALA A 22 1.75 -8.07 -18.80
C ALA A 22 3.12 -8.43 -19.38
N THR A 23 4.20 -8.01 -18.73
CA THR A 23 5.56 -8.35 -19.14
C THR A 23 5.79 -9.86 -19.05
N ALA A 24 5.36 -10.50 -17.97
CA ALA A 24 5.47 -11.94 -17.80
C ALA A 24 4.68 -12.68 -18.87
N SER A 25 3.47 -12.24 -19.17
CA SER A 25 2.63 -12.83 -20.22
C SER A 25 3.30 -12.71 -21.58
N SER A 26 3.88 -11.57 -21.90
CA SER A 26 4.60 -11.36 -23.16
C SER A 26 5.82 -12.28 -23.28
N LYS A 27 6.56 -12.48 -22.21
CA LYS A 27 7.70 -13.40 -22.17
C LYS A 27 7.27 -14.83 -22.42
N LEU A 28 6.16 -15.26 -21.82
CA LEU A 28 5.64 -16.60 -21.99
C LEU A 28 5.12 -16.83 -23.40
N ASN A 29 4.57 -15.82 -24.03
CA ASN A 29 4.14 -15.91 -25.44
C ASN A 29 5.32 -16.05 -26.38
N LEU A 30 6.44 -15.39 -26.08
CA LEU A 30 7.65 -15.47 -26.90
C LEU A 30 8.38 -16.81 -26.67
N ALA A 31 8.50 -17.22 -25.43
CA ALA A 31 9.22 -18.44 -25.04
C ALA A 31 8.50 -19.10 -23.86
N PRO A 32 7.57 -20.06 -24.14
CA PRO A 32 6.77 -20.68 -23.09
C PRO A 32 7.58 -21.44 -22.03
N ASP A 33 8.85 -21.75 -22.30
CA ASP A 33 9.73 -22.42 -21.35
C ASP A 33 10.37 -21.49 -20.33
N LEU A 34 10.17 -20.17 -20.46
CA LEU A 34 10.64 -19.20 -19.47
C LEU A 34 9.88 -19.37 -18.15
N MET A 35 10.60 -19.34 -17.05
CA MET A 35 9.99 -19.57 -15.73
C MET A 35 9.27 -18.34 -15.16
N CYS A 36 9.71 -17.14 -15.52
CA CYS A 36 9.14 -15.86 -15.04
C CYS A 36 8.96 -15.81 -13.51
N ARG A 37 9.92 -16.39 -12.77
CA ARG A 37 9.85 -16.46 -11.30
C ARG A 37 9.83 -15.07 -10.66
N TYR A 38 10.63 -14.18 -11.18
CA TYR A 38 10.71 -12.82 -10.67
C TYR A 38 9.38 -12.10 -10.78
N GLU A 39 8.80 -12.11 -11.98
CA GLU A 39 7.53 -11.42 -12.25
C GLU A 39 6.37 -12.03 -11.46
N THR A 40 6.28 -13.35 -11.44
CA THR A 40 5.22 -14.04 -10.72
C THR A 40 5.31 -13.78 -9.21
N GLY A 41 6.51 -13.85 -8.65
CA GLY A 41 6.74 -13.58 -7.24
C GLY A 41 6.40 -12.14 -6.88
N LEU A 42 6.81 -11.20 -7.73
CA LEU A 42 6.54 -9.78 -7.51
C LEU A 42 5.05 -9.48 -7.56
N VAL A 43 4.32 -10.03 -8.54
CA VAL A 43 2.86 -9.85 -8.66
C VAL A 43 2.15 -10.41 -7.43
N ARG A 44 2.53 -11.59 -6.97
CA ARG A 44 1.94 -12.19 -5.76
C ARG A 44 2.19 -11.33 -4.53
N LYS A 45 3.40 -10.82 -4.38
CA LYS A 45 3.75 -9.97 -3.25
C LYS A 45 2.96 -8.66 -3.28
N LEU A 46 2.87 -8.03 -4.43
CA LEU A 46 2.12 -6.77 -4.59
C LEU A 46 0.63 -6.99 -4.36
N SER A 47 0.04 -8.07 -4.88
CA SER A 47 -1.36 -8.39 -4.63
C SER A 47 -1.64 -8.62 -3.16
N GLY A 48 -0.75 -9.33 -2.46
CA GLY A 48 -0.87 -9.54 -1.01
C GLY A 48 -0.81 -8.23 -0.24
N LEU A 49 0.09 -7.33 -0.65
CA LEU A 49 0.20 -6.01 -0.03
C LEU A 49 -1.04 -5.16 -0.29
N LEU A 50 -1.61 -5.22 -1.50
CA LEU A 50 -2.86 -4.53 -1.81
C LEU A 50 -4.00 -5.00 -0.90
N ASP A 51 -4.13 -6.30 -0.69
CA ASP A 51 -5.14 -6.86 0.19
C ASP A 51 -4.94 -6.39 1.63
N GLN A 52 -3.69 -6.34 2.10
CA GLN A 52 -3.38 -5.83 3.43
C GLN A 52 -3.69 -4.35 3.56
N ILE A 53 -3.38 -3.55 2.55
CA ILE A 53 -3.68 -2.12 2.55
C ILE A 53 -5.19 -1.89 2.64
N GLU A 54 -5.98 -2.62 1.86
CA GLU A 54 -7.45 -2.51 1.87
C GLU A 54 -8.00 -2.91 3.24
N GLU A 55 -7.55 -4.03 3.78
CA GLU A 55 -7.99 -4.50 5.10
C GLU A 55 -7.64 -3.50 6.21
N LYS A 56 -6.42 -2.98 6.20
CA LYS A 56 -5.98 -2.04 7.24
C LYS A 56 -6.63 -0.67 7.07
N ALA A 57 -6.92 -0.26 5.84
CA ALA A 57 -7.67 0.97 5.58
C ALA A 57 -9.10 0.87 6.11
N ASP A 58 -9.76 -0.28 5.92
CA ASP A 58 -11.09 -0.52 6.48
C ASP A 58 -11.07 -0.49 8.00
N ALA A 59 -10.06 -1.09 8.62
CA ALA A 59 -9.91 -1.09 10.08
C ALA A 59 -9.72 0.32 10.62
N LEU A 60 -8.91 1.14 9.93
CA LEU A 60 -8.70 2.53 10.32
C LEU A 60 -9.98 3.36 10.19
N GLU A 61 -10.73 3.15 9.11
CA GLU A 61 -12.01 3.84 8.90
C GLU A 61 -13.00 3.50 10.01
N GLU A 62 -13.08 2.22 10.39
CA GLU A 62 -13.93 1.77 11.48
C GLU A 62 -13.51 2.41 12.81
N ALA A 63 -12.22 2.46 13.08
CA ALA A 63 -11.71 3.12 14.29
C ALA A 63 -12.04 4.62 14.30
N ALA A 64 -11.92 5.30 13.17
CA ALA A 64 -12.26 6.72 13.05
C ALA A 64 -13.75 6.95 13.30
N GLU A 65 -14.63 6.06 12.86
CA GLU A 65 -16.05 6.16 13.09
C GLU A 65 -16.40 6.01 14.57
N LYS A 66 -15.71 5.12 15.28
CA LYS A 66 -15.88 4.97 16.72
C LYS A 66 -15.51 6.25 17.45
N VAL A 67 -14.45 6.92 17.00
CA VAL A 67 -14.02 8.20 17.59
C VAL A 67 -15.10 9.28 17.41
N ARG A 68 -15.74 9.32 16.24
CA ARG A 68 -16.83 10.27 16.00
C ARG A 68 -18.01 10.09 16.93
N GLY A 69 -18.19 8.87 17.47
CA GLY A 69 -19.25 8.58 18.44
C GLY A 69 -18.89 8.89 19.88
N ALA A 70 -17.67 9.40 20.15
CA ALA A 70 -17.24 9.72 21.52
C ALA A 70 -18.05 10.88 22.08
N GLU A 71 -18.40 10.77 23.38
CA GLU A 71 -19.27 11.74 24.03
C GLU A 71 -18.52 12.94 24.58
N ASP A 72 -17.24 12.80 24.93
CA ASP A 72 -16.45 13.89 25.47
C ASP A 72 -15.01 13.86 24.94
N ILE A 73 -14.25 14.93 25.25
CA ILE A 73 -12.89 15.12 24.77
C ILE A 73 -11.94 14.06 25.34
N ILE A 74 -12.15 13.65 26.60
CA ILE A 74 -11.29 12.66 27.26
C ILE A 74 -11.49 11.29 26.60
N GLU A 75 -12.74 10.89 26.39
CA GLU A 75 -13.05 9.65 25.70
C GLU A 75 -12.51 9.66 24.27
N GLU A 76 -12.70 10.76 23.54
CA GLU A 76 -12.18 10.93 22.19
C GLU A 76 -10.67 10.77 22.15
N SER A 77 -9.95 11.43 23.08
CA SER A 77 -8.50 11.35 23.14
C SER A 77 -8.02 9.91 23.43
N CYS A 78 -8.71 9.22 24.33
CA CYS A 78 -8.38 7.82 24.66
C CYS A 78 -8.60 6.91 23.46
N MET A 79 -9.70 7.09 22.72
CA MET A 79 -10.01 6.31 21.53
C MET A 79 -9.00 6.56 20.41
N ILE A 80 -8.59 7.81 20.21
CA ILE A 80 -7.55 8.12 19.22
C ILE A 80 -6.27 7.39 19.56
N ARG A 81 -5.83 7.45 20.82
CA ARG A 81 -4.61 6.80 21.26
C ARG A 81 -4.69 5.27 21.16
N ASP A 82 -5.83 4.68 21.57
CA ASP A 82 -5.94 3.23 21.71
C ASP A 82 -6.43 2.53 20.44
N LEU A 83 -7.14 3.22 19.56
CA LEU A 83 -7.73 2.63 18.36
C LEU A 83 -7.15 3.19 17.06
N VAL A 84 -7.08 4.51 16.94
CA VAL A 84 -6.71 5.16 15.67
C VAL A 84 -5.22 5.09 15.41
N LEU A 85 -4.39 5.44 16.38
CA LEU A 85 -2.92 5.43 16.19
C LEU A 85 -2.38 4.04 15.87
N PRO A 86 -2.79 2.96 16.59
CA PRO A 86 -2.36 1.61 16.21
C PRO A 86 -2.85 1.20 14.83
N ALA A 87 -4.06 1.59 14.43
CA ALA A 87 -4.60 1.28 13.10
C ALA A 87 -3.81 2.00 12.01
N MET A 88 -3.38 3.25 12.24
CA MET A 88 -2.54 3.99 11.30
C MET A 88 -1.18 3.32 11.11
N GLU A 89 -0.56 2.86 12.19
CA GLU A 89 0.70 2.13 12.13
C GLU A 89 0.54 0.81 11.37
N ALA A 90 -0.57 0.11 11.60
CA ALA A 90 -0.87 -1.14 10.91
C ALA A 90 -1.05 -0.94 9.40
N LEU A 91 -1.65 0.19 8.99
CA LEU A 91 -1.80 0.53 7.57
C LEU A 91 -0.47 0.94 6.95
N ARG A 92 0.35 1.63 7.70
CA ARG A 92 1.64 2.12 7.23
C ARG A 92 2.60 1.00 6.83
N ALA A 93 2.62 -0.09 7.58
CA ALA A 93 3.55 -1.19 7.35
C ALA A 93 3.46 -1.77 5.93
N PRO A 94 2.27 -2.17 5.41
CA PRO A 94 2.19 -2.66 4.04
C PRO A 94 2.48 -1.57 3.00
N CYS A 95 2.17 -0.32 3.29
CA CYS A 95 2.50 0.78 2.37
C CYS A 95 4.01 0.95 2.24
N ASP A 96 4.75 0.89 3.35
CA ASP A 96 6.22 0.98 3.34
C ASP A 96 6.85 -0.20 2.60
N GLN A 97 6.31 -1.40 2.78
CA GLN A 97 6.78 -2.58 2.07
C GLN A 97 6.54 -2.46 0.56
N ALA A 98 5.38 -1.93 0.17
CA ALA A 98 5.06 -1.70 -1.23
C ALA A 98 5.99 -0.66 -1.86
N GLU A 99 6.32 0.41 -1.13
CA GLU A 99 7.26 1.41 -1.60
C GLU A 99 8.62 0.79 -1.94
N ALA A 100 9.09 -0.14 -1.11
CA ALA A 100 10.39 -0.78 -1.30
C ALA A 100 10.45 -1.62 -2.58
N VAL A 101 9.34 -2.15 -3.06
CA VAL A 101 9.31 -3.04 -4.22
C VAL A 101 8.69 -2.43 -5.48
N THR A 102 7.96 -1.33 -5.35
CA THR A 102 7.32 -0.68 -6.51
C THR A 102 8.32 0.21 -7.23
N ALA A 103 8.34 0.14 -8.56
CA ALA A 103 9.23 0.99 -9.35
C ALA A 103 8.90 2.47 -9.11
N LYS A 104 9.95 3.29 -9.00
CA LYS A 104 9.83 4.70 -8.67
C LYS A 104 8.88 5.45 -9.61
N SER A 105 8.88 5.11 -10.89
CA SER A 105 8.02 5.73 -11.90
C SER A 105 6.52 5.54 -11.63
N TYR A 106 6.16 4.54 -10.84
CA TYR A 106 4.77 4.24 -10.49
C TYR A 106 4.38 4.77 -9.12
N TRP A 107 5.37 5.19 -8.29
CA TRP A 107 5.10 5.65 -6.94
C TRP A 107 4.73 7.14 -6.96
N PRO A 108 3.56 7.52 -6.44
CA PRO A 108 3.06 8.90 -6.55
C PRO A 108 3.74 9.90 -5.64
N PHE A 109 4.57 9.45 -4.72
CA PHE A 109 5.23 10.31 -3.73
C PHE A 109 6.75 10.18 -3.81
N PRO A 110 7.50 11.18 -3.33
CA PRO A 110 8.95 11.04 -3.21
C PRO A 110 9.29 9.88 -2.25
N THR A 111 10.29 9.09 -2.61
CA THR A 111 10.80 8.06 -1.71
C THR A 111 11.62 8.71 -0.61
N TYR A 112 11.97 7.93 0.42
CA TYR A 112 12.84 8.41 1.48
C TYR A 112 14.19 8.90 0.92
N ALA A 113 14.74 8.18 -0.06
CA ALA A 113 15.98 8.59 -0.72
C ALA A 113 15.82 9.92 -1.44
N ASP A 114 14.68 10.15 -2.12
CA ASP A 114 14.40 11.41 -2.80
C ASP A 114 14.37 12.59 -1.80
N LEU A 115 13.78 12.36 -0.65
CA LEU A 115 13.69 13.40 0.40
C LEU A 115 15.06 13.72 0.99
N LEU A 116 15.91 12.70 1.20
CA LEU A 116 17.23 12.89 1.77
C LEU A 116 18.21 13.58 0.83
N PHE A 117 18.18 13.19 -0.45
CA PHE A 117 19.18 13.62 -1.41
C PHE A 117 18.68 14.68 -2.38
N GLY A 118 17.42 15.07 -2.27
CA GLY A 118 16.83 16.05 -3.17
C GLY A 118 16.65 15.55 -4.60
N VAL A 119 16.68 14.26 -4.82
CA VAL A 119 16.50 13.65 -6.14
C VAL A 119 15.02 13.58 -6.46
N LYS A 120 14.67 13.97 -7.68
CA LYS A 120 13.28 13.95 -8.14
C LYS A 120 13.06 12.96 -9.26
#